data_d583d7debc2baab676840e95d62b8f41
#
_entry.id   d583d7debc2baab676840e95d62b8f41
#
_cell.length_a   1.000
_cell.length_b   1.000
_cell.length_c   1.000
_cell.angle_alpha   90.00
_cell.angle_beta   90.00
_cell.angle_gamma   90.00
#
_symmetry.space_group_name_H-M   'P 1'
#
loop_
_entity.id
_entity.type
_entity.pdbx_description
1 polymer ?
#
loop_
_entity_poly.entity_id
_entity_poly.type
_entity_poly.pdbx_seq_one_letter_code
_entity_poly.pdbx_strand_id
1 'polypeptide(L)'
;MNSFNKYWEILESSAVPPRGVVSVGEIEFSELKEMVDSNDVDGVKKLISAMYSGTGWILRNAASTELRSVMLELAQEYSKKTASSFYKMLDGCPNYHRVISAEIAENYSLYAIKHTFYCYNWNVESNLEKKFKELVYEHWRYVKFISGNEMTRYENNIPSDGQVDRLQIINYPQGGGQLREHEDPRKNQRVVSGLIMSRIGVDYESGGFYFRTLEEGKLNLESRLNLGDSVMFYGSI
;
A
#
# COMPACT_ATOMS: atom_id res chain seq x y z
N MET A 1 9.02 12.11 13.89
CA MET A 1 8.72 10.71 14.29
C MET A 1 7.94 10.75 15.57
N ASN A 2 6.93 9.87 15.70
CA ASN A 2 6.12 9.79 16.91
C ASN A 2 6.71 8.79 17.94
N SER A 3 6.01 8.58 19.06
CA SER A 3 6.46 7.68 20.15
C SER A 3 6.60 6.21 19.71
N PHE A 4 5.87 5.76 18.69
CA PHE A 4 5.93 4.39 18.20
C PHE A 4 7.18 4.09 17.37
N ASN A 5 7.90 5.11 16.88
CA ASN A 5 9.17 4.88 16.20
C ASN A 5 10.18 4.15 17.11
N LYS A 6 10.30 4.60 18.38
CA LYS A 6 11.17 3.93 19.35
C LYS A 6 10.70 2.51 19.66
N TYR A 7 9.40 2.28 19.66
CA TYR A 7 8.85 0.94 19.88
C TYR A 7 9.19 -0.02 18.74
N TRP A 8 9.09 0.43 17.50
CA TRP A 8 9.55 -0.31 16.33
C TRP A 8 11.04 -0.64 16.40
N GLU A 9 11.90 0.33 16.77
CA GLU A 9 13.34 0.11 16.94
C GLU A 9 13.66 -0.97 17.99
N ILE A 10 12.89 -1.02 19.08
CA ILE A 10 13.01 -2.07 20.09
C ILE A 10 12.66 -3.44 19.50
N LEU A 11 11.55 -3.56 18.80
CA LEU A 11 11.15 -4.82 18.17
C LEU A 11 12.18 -5.28 17.13
N GLU A 12 12.60 -4.38 16.24
CA GLU A 12 13.57 -4.65 15.17
C GLU A 12 14.96 -5.03 15.70
N SER A 13 15.32 -4.57 16.89
CA SER A 13 16.59 -4.94 17.56
C SER A 13 16.51 -6.21 18.40
N SER A 14 15.33 -6.62 18.84
CA SER A 14 15.13 -7.73 19.78
C SER A 14 14.87 -9.07 19.11
N ALA A 15 14.31 -9.09 17.89
CA ALA A 15 13.95 -10.31 17.18
C ALA A 15 14.00 -10.11 15.67
N VAL A 16 14.13 -11.22 14.94
CA VAL A 16 13.98 -11.23 13.47
C VAL A 16 12.52 -11.55 13.15
N PRO A 17 11.83 -10.73 12.34
CA PRO A 17 10.46 -11.02 11.96
C PRO A 17 10.39 -12.28 11.08
N PRO A 18 9.26 -13.00 11.08
CA PRO A 18 9.08 -14.14 10.18
C PRO A 18 9.09 -13.69 8.71
N ARG A 19 9.49 -14.62 7.83
CA ARG A 19 9.43 -14.43 6.38
C ARG A 19 8.17 -15.10 5.81
N GLY A 20 7.04 -14.58 6.18
CA GLY A 20 5.75 -15.10 5.77
C GLY A 20 4.70 -14.85 6.83
N VAL A 21 3.43 -14.87 6.42
CA VAL A 21 2.32 -14.63 7.34
C VAL A 21 2.15 -15.82 8.30
N VAL A 22 1.95 -15.49 9.57
CA VAL A 22 1.62 -16.44 10.65
C VAL A 22 0.10 -16.48 10.87
N SER A 23 -0.54 -15.31 10.80
CA SER A 23 -1.98 -15.18 11.00
C SER A 23 -2.53 -13.99 10.23
N VAL A 24 -3.86 -13.92 10.10
CA VAL A 24 -4.55 -12.76 9.54
C VAL A 24 -5.61 -12.30 10.52
N GLY A 25 -5.43 -11.08 11.02
CA GLY A 25 -6.38 -10.37 11.84
C GLY A 25 -7.30 -9.46 11.02
N GLU A 26 -8.38 -9.03 11.65
CA GLU A 26 -9.33 -8.06 11.07
C GLU A 26 -9.63 -6.98 12.10
N ILE A 27 -9.74 -5.74 11.63
CA ILE A 27 -10.10 -4.58 12.45
C ILE A 27 -10.85 -3.57 11.59
N GLU A 28 -11.84 -2.91 12.15
CA GLU A 28 -12.49 -1.79 11.47
C GLU A 28 -11.57 -0.57 11.41
N PHE A 29 -11.60 0.17 10.30
CA PHE A 29 -10.81 1.40 10.20
C PHE A 29 -11.22 2.44 11.24
N SER A 30 -12.51 2.48 11.59
CA SER A 30 -13.02 3.33 12.67
C SER A 30 -12.41 2.99 14.03
N GLU A 31 -12.21 1.70 14.34
CA GLU A 31 -11.53 1.26 15.57
C GLU A 31 -10.07 1.66 15.60
N LEU A 32 -9.35 1.50 14.47
CA LEU A 32 -7.97 1.99 14.36
C LEU A 32 -7.89 3.51 14.58
N LYS A 33 -8.82 4.26 13.98
CA LYS A 33 -8.90 5.72 14.18
C LYS A 33 -9.13 6.05 15.65
N GLU A 34 -10.10 5.41 16.26
CA GLU A 34 -10.41 5.62 17.68
C GLU A 34 -9.22 5.33 18.59
N MET A 35 -8.52 4.21 18.39
CA MET A 35 -7.30 3.89 19.14
C MET A 35 -6.23 4.98 19.01
N VAL A 36 -6.03 5.49 17.80
CA VAL A 36 -5.01 6.52 17.55
C VAL A 36 -5.46 7.88 18.12
N ASP A 37 -6.69 8.30 17.87
CA ASP A 37 -7.24 9.60 18.24
C ASP A 37 -7.44 9.73 19.76
N SER A 38 -7.79 8.61 20.44
CA SER A 38 -7.88 8.54 21.92
C SER A 38 -6.53 8.34 22.61
N ASN A 39 -5.44 8.19 21.82
CA ASN A 39 -4.11 7.88 22.35
C ASN A 39 -4.06 6.57 23.15
N ASP A 40 -4.74 5.52 22.68
CA ASP A 40 -4.63 4.17 23.22
C ASP A 40 -3.27 3.55 22.85
N VAL A 41 -2.25 3.91 23.62
CA VAL A 41 -0.87 3.48 23.39
C VAL A 41 -0.72 1.96 23.43
N ASP A 42 -1.46 1.29 24.32
CA ASP A 42 -1.35 -0.16 24.49
C ASP A 42 -2.04 -0.91 23.35
N GLY A 43 -3.20 -0.43 22.88
CA GLY A 43 -3.88 -0.98 21.71
C GLY A 43 -3.02 -0.88 20.46
N VAL A 44 -2.45 0.30 20.19
CA VAL A 44 -1.56 0.51 19.04
C VAL A 44 -0.29 -0.35 19.16
N LYS A 45 0.33 -0.49 20.33
CA LYS A 45 1.49 -1.37 20.53
C LYS A 45 1.16 -2.85 20.30
N LYS A 46 -0.01 -3.32 20.73
CA LYS A 46 -0.47 -4.69 20.45
C LYS A 46 -0.61 -4.94 18.95
N LEU A 47 -1.22 -3.99 18.21
CA LEU A 47 -1.34 -4.06 16.76
C LEU A 47 0.05 -4.14 16.09
N ILE A 48 0.97 -3.25 16.46
CA ILE A 48 2.35 -3.21 15.96
C ILE A 48 3.08 -4.53 16.26
N SER A 49 3.00 -5.02 17.50
CA SER A 49 3.67 -6.27 17.89
C SER A 49 3.15 -7.48 17.13
N ALA A 50 1.83 -7.57 16.95
CA ALA A 50 1.22 -8.64 16.18
C ALA A 50 1.69 -8.57 14.70
N MET A 51 1.73 -7.38 14.12
CA MET A 51 2.19 -7.17 12.75
C MET A 51 3.66 -7.56 12.58
N TYR A 52 4.53 -7.14 13.52
CA TYR A 52 5.94 -7.52 13.51
C TYR A 52 6.16 -9.03 13.67
N SER A 53 5.26 -9.69 14.40
CA SER A 53 5.27 -11.15 14.61
C SER A 53 4.61 -11.95 13.48
N GLY A 54 4.28 -11.32 12.36
CA GLY A 54 3.78 -12.00 11.17
C GLY A 54 2.26 -11.99 11.02
N THR A 55 1.53 -11.11 11.70
CA THR A 55 0.10 -10.93 11.46
C THR A 55 -0.11 -9.94 10.32
N GLY A 56 -0.71 -10.40 9.21
CA GLY A 56 -1.32 -9.52 8.21
C GLY A 56 -2.69 -9.05 8.71
N TRP A 57 -3.04 -7.78 8.48
CA TRP A 57 -4.31 -7.20 8.91
C TRP A 57 -5.20 -6.86 7.73
N ILE A 58 -6.46 -7.23 7.81
CA ILE A 58 -7.51 -6.68 6.96
C ILE A 58 -8.14 -5.52 7.71
N LEU A 59 -7.95 -4.32 7.19
CA LEU A 59 -8.54 -3.10 7.71
C LEU A 59 -9.84 -2.85 6.97
N ARG A 60 -10.96 -3.10 7.64
CA ARG A 60 -12.29 -3.02 7.06
C ARG A 60 -12.72 -1.58 6.82
N ASN A 61 -13.39 -1.34 5.70
CA ASN A 61 -13.94 -0.02 5.36
C ASN A 61 -12.91 1.12 5.36
N ALA A 62 -11.67 0.82 4.91
CA ALA A 62 -10.56 1.76 4.90
C ALA A 62 -10.67 2.85 3.82
N ALA A 63 -11.41 2.59 2.75
CA ALA A 63 -11.68 3.54 1.68
C ALA A 63 -13.16 3.87 1.55
N SER A 64 -13.46 5.16 1.46
CA SER A 64 -14.81 5.63 1.16
C SER A 64 -15.25 5.24 -0.26
N THR A 65 -16.56 5.21 -0.50
CA THR A 65 -17.10 5.01 -1.85
C THR A 65 -16.63 6.10 -2.83
N GLU A 66 -16.47 7.33 -2.33
CA GLU A 66 -15.96 8.46 -3.10
C GLU A 66 -14.51 8.23 -3.53
N LEU A 67 -13.62 7.80 -2.61
CA LEU A 67 -12.24 7.48 -2.94
C LEU A 67 -12.15 6.40 -4.02
N ARG A 68 -12.96 5.35 -3.92
CA ARG A 68 -13.02 4.30 -4.93
C ARG A 68 -13.42 4.83 -6.30
N SER A 69 -14.45 5.67 -6.37
CA SER A 69 -14.90 6.26 -7.63
C SER A 69 -13.81 7.11 -8.28
N VAL A 70 -13.16 7.96 -7.49
CA VAL A 70 -12.05 8.81 -7.94
C VAL A 70 -10.86 7.98 -8.43
N MET A 71 -10.49 6.91 -7.72
CA MET A 71 -9.41 6.01 -8.14
C MET A 71 -9.70 5.28 -9.44
N LEU A 72 -10.93 4.78 -9.63
CA LEU A 72 -11.33 4.11 -10.86
C LEU A 72 -11.31 5.08 -12.05
N GLU A 73 -11.80 6.30 -11.87
CA GLU A 73 -11.76 7.33 -12.89
C GLU A 73 -10.32 7.69 -13.28
N LEU A 74 -9.44 7.92 -12.32
CA LEU A 74 -8.01 8.16 -12.57
C LEU A 74 -7.36 6.98 -13.31
N ALA A 75 -7.59 5.75 -12.87
CA ALA A 75 -7.04 4.56 -13.52
C ALA A 75 -7.51 4.45 -14.97
N GLN A 76 -8.78 4.76 -15.26
CA GLN A 76 -9.33 4.78 -16.61
C GLN A 76 -8.73 5.88 -17.48
N GLU A 77 -8.55 7.08 -16.94
CA GLU A 77 -7.93 8.18 -17.68
C GLU A 77 -6.49 7.88 -18.06
N TYR A 78 -5.68 7.41 -17.11
CA TYR A 78 -4.27 7.18 -17.34
C TYR A 78 -3.95 5.91 -18.11
N SER A 79 -4.77 4.85 -17.97
CA SER A 79 -4.56 3.59 -18.71
C SER A 79 -4.65 3.72 -20.22
N LYS A 80 -5.26 4.81 -20.72
CA LYS A 80 -5.46 5.08 -22.15
C LYS A 80 -4.38 5.98 -22.77
N LYS A 81 -3.54 6.62 -21.96
CA LYS A 81 -2.70 7.74 -22.40
C LYS A 81 -1.23 7.39 -22.66
N THR A 82 -0.73 6.27 -22.16
CA THR A 82 0.71 6.01 -22.12
C THR A 82 1.07 4.67 -22.71
N ALA A 83 2.04 4.65 -23.62
CA ALA A 83 2.66 3.42 -24.12
C ALA A 83 3.43 2.71 -22.99
N SER A 84 3.67 1.41 -23.16
CA SER A 84 4.54 0.64 -22.28
C SER A 84 5.90 1.29 -22.12
N SER A 85 6.36 1.45 -20.89
CA SER A 85 7.61 2.12 -20.59
C SER A 85 8.19 1.60 -19.29
N PHE A 86 9.52 1.69 -19.20
CA PHE A 86 10.25 1.47 -17.97
C PHE A 86 11.03 2.74 -17.63
N TYR A 87 10.81 3.25 -16.44
CA TYR A 87 11.62 4.32 -15.88
C TYR A 87 12.23 3.84 -14.57
N LYS A 88 13.55 3.93 -14.49
CA LYS A 88 14.23 3.79 -13.21
C LYS A 88 13.70 4.89 -12.29
N MET A 89 13.21 4.51 -11.12
CA MET A 89 12.77 5.47 -10.11
C MET A 89 14.02 6.09 -9.47
N LEU A 90 14.47 7.18 -10.05
CA LEU A 90 15.58 7.99 -9.59
C LEU A 90 15.04 9.29 -8.99
N ASP A 91 15.94 10.09 -8.44
CA ASP A 91 15.66 11.41 -7.89
C ASP A 91 14.82 12.23 -8.87
N GLY A 92 13.78 12.88 -8.34
CA GLY A 92 12.90 13.71 -9.14
C GLY A 92 11.92 12.96 -10.06
N CYS A 93 11.54 11.74 -9.71
CA CYS A 93 10.53 10.98 -10.48
C CYS A 93 9.32 11.84 -10.82
N PRO A 94 9.05 12.07 -12.11
CA PRO A 94 7.89 12.85 -12.53
C PRO A 94 6.60 12.09 -12.22
N ASN A 95 5.50 12.84 -12.15
CA ASN A 95 4.18 12.26 -12.23
C ASN A 95 3.97 11.70 -13.64
N TYR A 96 3.83 10.41 -13.75
CA TYR A 96 3.52 9.79 -15.02
C TYR A 96 2.75 8.49 -14.83
N HIS A 97 1.92 8.19 -15.79
CA HIS A 97 1.34 6.88 -15.94
C HIS A 97 2.37 5.95 -16.58
N ARG A 98 2.69 4.87 -15.90
CA ARG A 98 3.62 3.85 -16.39
C ARG A 98 2.88 2.55 -16.69
N VAL A 99 3.03 2.08 -17.92
CA VAL A 99 2.58 0.76 -18.35
C VAL A 99 3.80 -0.14 -18.47
N ILE A 100 3.78 -1.29 -17.82
CA ILE A 100 4.79 -2.33 -17.97
C ILE A 100 4.13 -3.50 -18.69
N SER A 101 4.52 -3.73 -19.94
CA SER A 101 4.13 -4.88 -20.75
C SER A 101 4.96 -6.12 -20.41
N ALA A 102 4.56 -7.29 -20.96
CA ALA A 102 5.33 -8.52 -20.80
C ALA A 102 6.78 -8.39 -21.30
N GLU A 103 6.99 -7.72 -22.44
CA GLU A 103 8.32 -7.49 -23.03
C GLU A 103 9.23 -6.65 -22.12
N ILE A 104 8.70 -5.57 -21.55
CA ILE A 104 9.45 -4.72 -20.62
C ILE A 104 9.66 -5.43 -19.27
N ALA A 105 8.71 -6.26 -18.82
CA ALA A 105 8.78 -6.97 -17.56
C ALA A 105 9.96 -7.95 -17.48
N GLU A 106 10.40 -8.50 -18.59
CA GLU A 106 11.56 -9.42 -18.64
C GLU A 106 12.85 -8.75 -18.14
N ASN A 107 12.97 -7.45 -18.34
CA ASN A 107 14.13 -6.64 -17.95
C ASN A 107 13.93 -5.90 -16.62
N TYR A 108 12.81 -6.11 -15.95
CA TYR A 108 12.51 -5.45 -14.69
C TYR A 108 13.04 -6.28 -13.53
N SER A 109 13.60 -5.64 -12.49
CA SER A 109 14.13 -6.35 -11.31
C SER A 109 13.07 -7.19 -10.59
N LEU A 110 11.81 -6.80 -10.71
CA LEU A 110 10.64 -7.53 -10.27
C LEU A 110 9.70 -7.68 -11.46
N TYR A 111 9.47 -8.91 -11.90
CA TYR A 111 8.56 -9.16 -13.01
C TYR A 111 7.14 -8.68 -12.68
N ALA A 112 6.66 -7.70 -13.43
CA ALA A 112 5.34 -7.11 -13.26
C ALA A 112 4.74 -6.72 -14.61
N ILE A 113 3.46 -6.99 -14.80
CA ILE A 113 2.67 -6.50 -15.92
C ILE A 113 1.51 -5.70 -15.31
N LYS A 114 1.64 -4.38 -15.33
CA LYS A 114 0.70 -3.49 -14.67
C LYS A 114 0.74 -2.07 -15.23
N HIS A 115 -0.37 -1.36 -15.08
CA HIS A 115 -0.41 0.08 -15.19
C HIS A 115 -0.20 0.68 -13.81
N THR A 116 0.66 1.67 -13.69
CA THR A 116 0.89 2.34 -12.41
C THR A 116 0.88 3.85 -12.60
N PHE A 117 0.04 4.52 -11.84
CA PHE A 117 0.04 5.95 -11.70
C PHE A 117 0.66 6.33 -10.36
N TYR A 118 1.63 7.24 -10.39
CA TYR A 118 2.31 7.76 -9.21
C TYR A 118 1.86 9.18 -8.93
N CYS A 119 1.31 9.42 -7.75
CA CYS A 119 0.92 10.72 -7.26
C CYS A 119 1.87 11.19 -6.16
N TYR A 120 2.49 12.34 -6.39
CA TYR A 120 3.36 13.03 -5.45
C TYR A 120 2.78 14.40 -5.11
N ASN A 121 3.35 15.08 -4.15
CA ASN A 121 2.90 16.41 -3.77
C ASN A 121 3.07 17.45 -4.90
N TRP A 122 4.16 17.35 -5.64
CA TRP A 122 4.56 18.35 -6.66
C TRP A 122 3.97 18.11 -8.06
N ASN A 123 3.22 17.05 -8.27
CA ASN A 123 2.74 16.65 -9.59
C ASN A 123 1.22 16.50 -9.68
N VAL A 124 0.51 17.16 -8.79
CA VAL A 124 -0.96 17.16 -8.77
C VAL A 124 -1.46 18.30 -9.66
N GLU A 125 -1.90 17.96 -10.86
CA GLU A 125 -2.28 18.94 -11.88
C GLU A 125 -3.80 19.13 -12.00
N SER A 126 -4.55 18.03 -11.95
CA SER A 126 -6.00 18.04 -12.10
C SER A 126 -6.77 18.15 -10.79
N ASN A 127 -8.04 18.56 -10.87
CA ASN A 127 -8.93 18.54 -9.71
C ASN A 127 -9.22 17.10 -9.23
N LEU A 128 -9.21 16.13 -10.15
CA LEU A 128 -9.42 14.73 -9.82
C LEU A 128 -8.23 14.18 -8.99
N GLU A 129 -7.01 14.51 -9.36
CA GLU A 129 -5.81 14.15 -8.61
C GLU A 129 -5.75 14.81 -7.23
N LYS A 130 -6.17 16.08 -7.14
CA LYS A 130 -6.30 16.76 -5.84
C LYS A 130 -7.29 16.05 -4.93
N LYS A 131 -8.46 15.70 -5.48
CA LYS A 131 -9.51 15.00 -4.74
C LYS A 131 -9.05 13.60 -4.31
N PHE A 132 -8.35 12.86 -5.18
CA PHE A 132 -7.73 11.59 -4.83
C PHE A 132 -6.78 11.74 -3.63
N LYS A 133 -5.90 12.73 -3.69
CA LYS A 133 -4.92 12.97 -2.64
C LYS A 133 -5.59 13.30 -1.30
N GLU A 134 -6.59 14.17 -1.29
CA GLU A 134 -7.36 14.50 -0.09
C GLU A 134 -7.97 13.25 0.56
N LEU A 135 -8.67 12.44 -0.23
CA LEU A 135 -9.39 11.26 0.26
C LEU A 135 -8.45 10.14 0.71
N VAL A 136 -7.37 9.87 -0.03
CA VAL A 136 -6.43 8.79 0.34
C VAL A 136 -5.64 9.12 1.59
N TYR A 137 -5.40 10.40 1.87
CA TYR A 137 -4.72 10.81 3.10
C TYR A 137 -5.54 10.55 4.37
N GLU A 138 -6.86 10.40 4.31
CA GLU A 138 -7.64 9.92 5.45
C GLU A 138 -7.13 8.57 5.97
N HIS A 139 -6.81 7.66 5.05
CA HIS A 139 -6.26 6.34 5.38
C HIS A 139 -4.74 6.40 5.63
N TRP A 140 -3.99 7.02 4.71
CA TRP A 140 -2.54 6.98 4.72
C TRP A 140 -1.91 7.63 5.95
N ARG A 141 -2.53 8.64 6.55
CA ARG A 141 -2.06 9.28 7.79
C ARG A 141 -2.02 8.31 8.96
N TYR A 142 -3.05 7.48 9.13
CA TYR A 142 -3.08 6.47 10.20
C TYR A 142 -2.05 5.37 9.96
N VAL A 143 -1.85 4.93 8.73
CA VAL A 143 -0.79 3.98 8.37
C VAL A 143 0.58 4.57 8.68
N LYS A 144 0.85 5.83 8.34
CA LYS A 144 2.09 6.52 8.72
C LYS A 144 2.27 6.58 10.23
N PHE A 145 1.21 6.88 10.96
CA PHE A 145 1.27 6.97 12.42
C PHE A 145 1.66 5.64 13.08
N ILE A 146 1.01 4.55 12.71
CA ILE A 146 1.36 3.22 13.23
C ILE A 146 2.73 2.74 12.75
N SER A 147 3.23 3.26 11.63
CA SER A 147 4.61 3.04 11.15
C SER A 147 5.69 3.79 11.97
N GLY A 148 5.30 4.59 12.96
CA GLY A 148 6.20 5.39 13.79
C GLY A 148 6.48 6.81 13.27
N ASN A 149 5.72 7.29 12.30
CA ASN A 149 5.84 8.64 11.73
C ASN A 149 4.76 9.56 12.28
N GLU A 150 4.96 10.89 12.20
CA GLU A 150 3.87 11.83 12.32
C GLU A 150 2.89 11.65 11.16
N MET A 151 1.59 11.87 11.39
CA MET A 151 0.54 11.66 10.38
C MET A 151 0.79 12.41 9.08
N THR A 152 1.26 13.67 9.19
CA THR A 152 1.48 14.55 8.03
C THR A 152 2.91 14.53 7.49
N ARG A 153 3.76 13.64 8.03
CA ARG A 153 5.16 13.57 7.61
C ARG A 153 5.25 13.24 6.12
N TYR A 154 6.15 13.91 5.43
CA TYR A 154 6.45 13.78 4.00
C TYR A 154 5.37 14.27 3.02
N GLU A 155 4.18 14.70 3.48
CA GLU A 155 3.07 15.11 2.61
C GLU A 155 3.42 16.28 1.68
N ASN A 156 4.31 17.15 2.12
CA ASN A 156 4.74 18.35 1.38
C ASN A 156 6.18 18.28 0.87
N ASN A 157 6.87 17.16 1.11
CA ASN A 157 8.25 17.00 0.69
C ASN A 157 8.37 16.89 -0.84
N ILE A 158 9.48 17.38 -1.35
CA ILE A 158 9.93 17.25 -2.74
C ILE A 158 11.24 16.44 -2.75
N PRO A 159 11.73 15.98 -3.91
CA PRO A 159 12.93 15.12 -3.98
C PRO A 159 14.17 15.66 -3.30
N SER A 160 14.37 16.98 -3.32
CA SER A 160 15.50 17.63 -2.61
C SER A 160 15.44 17.50 -1.08
N ASP A 161 14.27 17.20 -0.52
CA ASP A 161 14.10 16.96 0.92
C ASP A 161 14.45 15.51 1.33
N GLY A 162 14.80 14.68 0.36
CA GLY A 162 15.14 13.27 0.51
C GLY A 162 13.93 12.36 0.45
N GLN A 163 13.30 12.03 1.58
CA GLN A 163 12.16 11.12 1.60
C GLN A 163 10.84 11.85 1.29
N VAL A 164 10.02 11.27 0.43
CA VAL A 164 8.74 11.83 -0.01
C VAL A 164 7.62 10.79 0.10
N ASP A 165 6.37 11.25 0.28
CA ASP A 165 5.20 10.39 0.13
C ASP A 165 5.00 10.06 -1.36
N ARG A 166 4.86 8.78 -1.64
CA ARG A 166 4.54 8.27 -2.96
C ARG A 166 3.26 7.44 -2.90
N LEU A 167 2.19 8.02 -3.36
CA LEU A 167 0.93 7.31 -3.53
C LEU A 167 0.90 6.67 -4.91
N GLN A 168 0.34 5.47 -5.04
CA GLN A 168 0.24 4.83 -6.33
C GLN A 168 -1.10 4.13 -6.52
N ILE A 169 -1.64 4.26 -7.72
CA ILE A 169 -2.77 3.48 -8.20
C ILE A 169 -2.21 2.42 -9.13
N ILE A 170 -2.55 1.15 -8.87
CA ILE A 170 -2.12 0.03 -9.69
C ILE A 170 -3.35 -0.58 -10.36
N ASN A 171 -3.28 -0.75 -11.66
CA ASN A 171 -4.27 -1.46 -12.45
C ASN A 171 -3.62 -2.60 -13.22
N TYR A 172 -4.11 -3.81 -13.02
CA TYR A 172 -3.65 -4.99 -13.74
C TYR A 172 -4.48 -5.19 -15.00
N PRO A 173 -3.87 -5.20 -16.20
CA PRO A 173 -4.61 -5.37 -17.44
C PRO A 173 -5.25 -6.77 -17.55
N GLN A 174 -6.38 -6.82 -18.25
CA GLN A 174 -7.10 -8.07 -18.52
C GLN A 174 -6.20 -9.06 -19.28
N GLY A 175 -6.29 -10.32 -18.91
CA GLY A 175 -5.65 -11.45 -19.62
C GLY A 175 -4.16 -11.66 -19.32
N GLY A 176 -3.52 -10.82 -18.51
CA GLY A 176 -2.08 -10.99 -18.24
C GLY A 176 -1.49 -10.16 -17.14
N GLY A 177 -2.30 -9.34 -16.49
CA GLY A 177 -1.82 -8.47 -15.41
C GLY A 177 -1.31 -9.28 -14.22
N GLN A 178 -0.10 -9.00 -13.76
CA GLN A 178 0.49 -9.68 -12.60
C GLN A 178 1.59 -8.88 -11.93
N LEU A 179 1.81 -9.19 -10.68
CA LEU A 179 2.99 -8.80 -9.90
C LEU A 179 3.47 -10.06 -9.18
N ARG A 180 4.73 -10.46 -9.40
CA ARG A 180 5.29 -11.62 -8.73
C ARG A 180 5.45 -11.38 -7.24
N GLU A 181 5.51 -12.47 -6.50
CA GLU A 181 5.83 -12.48 -5.08
C GLU A 181 7.14 -11.74 -4.81
N HIS A 182 7.14 -10.86 -3.82
CA HIS A 182 8.28 -10.03 -3.44
C HIS A 182 8.13 -9.56 -1.99
N GLU A 183 9.22 -9.10 -1.43
CA GLU A 183 9.24 -8.37 -0.16
C GLU A 183 9.40 -6.87 -0.45
N ASP A 184 8.70 -6.03 0.29
CA ASP A 184 8.85 -4.57 0.19
C ASP A 184 10.04 -4.06 1.01
N PRO A 185 10.76 -3.02 0.55
CA PRO A 185 11.87 -2.45 1.30
C PRO A 185 11.42 -1.83 2.62
N ARG A 186 11.90 -2.34 3.74
CA ARG A 186 11.53 -1.90 5.11
C ARG A 186 12.19 -0.61 5.57
N LYS A 187 13.28 -0.19 4.93
CA LYS A 187 14.13 0.91 5.40
C LYS A 187 13.38 2.21 5.68
N ASN A 188 12.39 2.53 4.85
CA ASN A 188 11.64 3.78 4.93
C ASN A 188 10.14 3.58 5.17
N GLN A 189 9.66 2.33 5.09
CA GLN A 189 8.24 2.00 5.20
C GLN A 189 8.09 0.66 5.93
N ARG A 190 7.87 0.72 7.25
CA ARG A 190 7.65 -0.47 8.06
C ARG A 190 6.33 -1.15 7.77
N VAL A 191 5.30 -0.35 7.58
CA VAL A 191 3.95 -0.85 7.30
C VAL A 191 3.61 -0.60 5.85
N VAL A 192 3.37 -1.68 5.13
CA VAL A 192 2.82 -1.66 3.78
C VAL A 192 1.31 -1.68 3.88
N SER A 193 0.64 -0.89 3.05
CA SER A 193 -0.81 -0.84 3.00
C SER A 193 -1.29 -0.76 1.56
N GLY A 194 -2.25 -1.61 1.21
CA GLY A 194 -2.87 -1.65 -0.11
C GLY A 194 -4.40 -1.63 -0.01
N LEU A 195 -5.04 -0.60 -0.59
CA LEU A 195 -6.49 -0.48 -0.68
C LEU A 195 -7.05 -1.38 -1.79
N ILE A 196 -8.11 -2.11 -1.49
CA ILE A 196 -8.77 -3.05 -2.41
C ILE A 196 -9.88 -2.32 -3.17
N MET A 197 -9.70 -2.21 -4.48
CA MET A 197 -10.58 -1.43 -5.36
C MET A 197 -11.35 -2.28 -6.38
N SER A 198 -11.07 -3.58 -6.44
CA SER A 198 -11.73 -4.56 -7.31
C SER A 198 -12.03 -5.83 -6.56
N ARG A 199 -13.01 -6.61 -7.03
CA ARG A 199 -13.52 -7.81 -6.36
C ARG A 199 -13.52 -9.00 -7.30
N ILE A 200 -13.02 -10.13 -6.81
CA ILE A 200 -13.08 -11.41 -7.52
C ILE A 200 -14.53 -11.84 -7.77
N GLY A 201 -14.78 -12.40 -8.94
CA GLY A 201 -16.10 -12.81 -9.40
C GLY A 201 -16.99 -11.67 -9.91
N VAL A 202 -16.51 -10.41 -9.85
CA VAL A 202 -17.21 -9.22 -10.37
C VAL A 202 -16.33 -8.46 -11.35
N ASP A 203 -15.14 -8.06 -10.91
CA ASP A 203 -14.23 -7.22 -11.68
C ASP A 203 -13.13 -8.06 -12.36
N TYR A 204 -12.85 -9.25 -11.84
CA TYR A 204 -11.91 -10.23 -12.41
C TYR A 204 -12.26 -11.67 -11.97
N GLU A 205 -11.79 -12.66 -12.73
CA GLU A 205 -12.16 -14.06 -12.53
C GLU A 205 -11.19 -14.82 -11.62
N SER A 206 -9.90 -14.48 -11.65
CA SER A 206 -8.87 -15.22 -10.93
C SER A 206 -7.67 -14.33 -10.59
N GLY A 207 -6.82 -14.81 -9.67
CA GLY A 207 -5.67 -14.11 -9.16
C GLY A 207 -5.95 -13.45 -7.81
N GLY A 208 -5.50 -12.22 -7.63
CA GLY A 208 -5.73 -11.40 -6.45
C GLY A 208 -4.57 -11.39 -5.46
N PHE A 209 -4.84 -10.85 -4.28
CA PHE A 209 -3.84 -10.66 -3.24
C PHE A 209 -3.64 -11.94 -2.41
N TYR A 210 -2.40 -12.31 -2.19
CA TYR A 210 -2.04 -13.41 -1.30
C TYR A 210 -0.79 -13.08 -0.48
N PHE A 211 -0.69 -13.71 0.67
CA PHE A 211 0.54 -13.77 1.45
C PHE A 211 1.26 -15.11 1.23
N ARG A 212 2.59 -15.09 1.33
CA ARG A 212 3.36 -16.29 1.56
C ARG A 212 3.19 -16.73 3.02
N THR A 213 2.98 -18.03 3.26
CA THR A 213 2.98 -18.61 4.60
C THR A 213 4.38 -19.08 5.00
N LEU A 214 4.60 -19.33 6.28
CA LEU A 214 5.88 -19.87 6.77
C LEU A 214 6.26 -21.23 6.14
N GLU A 215 5.27 -22.01 5.71
CA GLU A 215 5.45 -23.33 5.07
C GLU A 215 5.60 -23.21 3.53
N GLU A 216 5.95 -22.02 3.05
CA GLU A 216 6.11 -21.71 1.62
C GLU A 216 4.82 -21.87 0.77
N GLY A 217 3.68 -21.97 1.43
CA GLY A 217 2.37 -21.97 0.81
C GLY A 217 1.87 -20.56 0.49
N LYS A 218 0.71 -20.47 -0.16
CA LYS A 218 0.02 -19.21 -0.45
C LYS A 218 -1.29 -19.15 0.32
N LEU A 219 -1.46 -18.08 1.08
CA LEU A 219 -2.72 -17.72 1.70
C LEU A 219 -3.41 -16.65 0.84
N ASN A 220 -4.37 -17.07 0.02
CA ASN A 220 -5.18 -16.16 -0.77
C ASN A 220 -6.21 -15.45 0.12
N LEU A 221 -6.29 -14.13 0.04
CA LEU A 221 -7.20 -13.31 0.84
C LEU A 221 -8.48 -12.89 0.11
N GLU A 222 -8.61 -13.16 -1.18
CA GLU A 222 -9.69 -12.60 -2.01
C GLU A 222 -11.10 -12.92 -1.51
N SER A 223 -11.33 -14.12 -0.97
CA SER A 223 -12.62 -14.49 -0.39
C SER A 223 -12.96 -13.75 0.91
N ARG A 224 -11.98 -13.12 1.52
CA ARG A 224 -12.11 -12.35 2.77
C ARG A 224 -12.16 -10.84 2.54
N LEU A 225 -11.77 -10.36 1.35
CA LEU A 225 -11.64 -8.94 1.05
C LEU A 225 -12.92 -8.39 0.43
N ASN A 226 -13.30 -7.20 0.86
CA ASN A 226 -14.37 -6.41 0.28
C ASN A 226 -13.82 -5.15 -0.39
N LEU A 227 -14.63 -4.55 -1.25
CA LEU A 227 -14.29 -3.25 -1.84
C LEU A 227 -14.16 -2.19 -0.75
N GLY A 228 -13.04 -1.48 -0.77
CA GLY A 228 -12.73 -0.46 0.21
C GLY A 228 -12.00 -0.97 1.46
N ASP A 229 -11.78 -2.27 1.60
CA ASP A 229 -10.85 -2.80 2.60
C ASP A 229 -9.41 -2.43 2.27
N SER A 230 -8.53 -2.49 3.25
CA SER A 230 -7.09 -2.43 3.05
C SER A 230 -6.43 -3.67 3.63
N VAL A 231 -5.38 -4.14 2.98
CA VAL A 231 -4.47 -5.12 3.57
C VAL A 231 -3.25 -4.37 4.11
N MET A 232 -2.91 -4.60 5.37
CA MET A 232 -1.85 -3.91 6.06
C MET A 232 -0.92 -4.92 6.73
N PHE A 233 0.41 -4.78 6.53
CA PHE A 233 1.38 -5.75 7.02
C PHE A 233 2.78 -5.13 7.17
N TYR A 234 3.64 -5.82 7.93
CA TYR A 234 5.07 -5.49 7.98
C TYR A 234 5.78 -6.01 6.73
N GLY A 235 6.61 -5.21 6.11
CA GLY A 235 7.16 -5.46 4.78
C GLY A 235 8.00 -6.75 4.58
N SER A 236 8.12 -7.62 5.59
CA SER A 236 8.81 -8.91 5.48
C SER A 236 7.90 -10.13 5.36
N ILE A 237 6.60 -9.92 5.35
CA ILE A 237 5.62 -11.03 5.28
C ILE A 237 4.85 -11.06 3.99
#